data_e304305e5c0d7d0d9b82a1dc97cc243e
#
_entry.id   e304305e5c0d7d0d9b82a1dc97cc243e
#
_cell.length_a   1.000
_cell.length_b   1.000
_cell.length_c   1.000
_cell.angle_alpha   90.00
_cell.angle_beta   90.00
_cell.angle_gamma   90.00
#
_symmetry.space_group_name_H-M   'P 1'
#
loop_
_entity.id
_entity.type
_entity.pdbx_description
1 polymer ?
#
loop_
_entity_poly.entity_id
_entity_poly.type
_entity_poly.pdbx_seq_one_letter_code
_entity_poly.pdbx_strand_id
1 'polypeptide(L)'
;MKFLKIFSFLLSLMLFSCSSSSSDIDRVLKINCSPMSIEAPAKGGTYKITVVASEGGWEARASFPGESPTANVYSWFKVSASGNNKSTGMVTVDVEENKSSVALDGSVEISLGDKKVSVAVHQAGKTVTPIEGGEMMIPEGYEMVWNDEFNEGSELNSAHWRHEVQKAGWVNNELQNYVNGSADGKRVTEIADGRLYIHCFKGSDGKIYSGRVYAHESEGWKYGIFEARIKLPKGKGTWPAFWMKPCNNDFGANPWPKCGEIDIVEEVGVNPNYTSSSLHTEKFNHVMGTQITKERLTAGAEDGFHVYRLEWTPDYIKTYVDGKELLSFNNDGKNDVGSWPFNKPFYVILNLAWGGMWGGMNGVDESALPVQMEVDYVRVFQKK
;
A
#
# COMPACT_ATOMS: atom_id res chain seq x y z
N MET A 1 -45.68 11.27 19.62
CA MET A 1 -46.04 10.50 20.84
C MET A 1 -45.09 9.33 20.99
N LYS A 2 -44.18 9.37 21.93
CA LYS A 2 -43.54 8.29 22.72
C LYS A 2 -42.22 8.79 23.25
N PHE A 3 -42.30 9.26 24.43
CA PHE A 3 -41.66 8.96 25.71
C PHE A 3 -40.14 9.00 25.75
N LEU A 4 -39.70 10.16 26.23
CA LEU A 4 -38.40 10.46 26.83
C LEU A 4 -38.37 9.81 28.25
N LYS A 5 -37.39 8.97 28.55
CA LYS A 5 -37.10 8.54 29.93
C LYS A 5 -35.89 9.28 30.44
N ILE A 6 -36.15 10.21 31.34
CA ILE A 6 -35.15 10.90 32.15
C ILE A 6 -34.84 9.98 33.35
N PHE A 7 -33.55 9.63 33.53
CA PHE A 7 -33.09 8.97 34.77
C PHE A 7 -32.45 10.03 35.65
N SER A 8 -33.16 10.36 36.75
CA SER A 8 -32.70 11.21 37.81
C SER A 8 -31.90 10.40 38.81
N PHE A 9 -30.65 10.80 39.09
CA PHE A 9 -29.82 10.21 40.15
C PHE A 9 -29.83 11.15 41.37
N LEU A 10 -30.47 10.70 42.45
CA LEU A 10 -30.47 11.39 43.74
C LEU A 10 -29.09 11.23 44.39
N LEU A 11 -28.50 12.39 44.74
CA LEU A 11 -27.29 12.49 45.55
C LEU A 11 -27.69 12.54 47.03
N SER A 12 -27.38 11.49 47.79
CA SER A 12 -27.53 11.49 49.26
C SER A 12 -26.28 12.03 49.91
N LEU A 13 -26.42 13.19 50.60
CA LEU A 13 -25.40 13.82 51.42
C LEU A 13 -25.44 13.20 52.81
N MET A 14 -24.41 12.52 53.25
CA MET A 14 -24.17 12.23 54.66
C MET A 14 -23.01 13.09 55.19
N LEU A 15 -23.34 13.96 56.11
CA LEU A 15 -22.38 14.70 56.95
C LEU A 15 -21.94 13.80 58.08
N PHE A 16 -20.64 13.60 58.25
CA PHE A 16 -20.06 13.10 59.49
C PHE A 16 -18.99 14.06 60.02
N SER A 17 -19.11 14.29 61.33
CA SER A 17 -18.38 15.22 62.17
C SER A 17 -16.94 14.76 62.45
N CYS A 18 -16.05 15.76 62.68
CA CYS A 18 -14.65 15.64 63.05
C CYS A 18 -14.36 14.79 64.28
N SER A 19 -13.28 13.97 64.18
CA SER A 19 -12.31 13.83 65.28
C SER A 19 -10.94 13.55 64.70
N SER A 20 -9.96 14.32 65.14
CA SER A 20 -8.55 14.26 64.74
C SER A 20 -7.87 13.00 65.26
N SER A 21 -7.47 12.12 64.38
CA SER A 21 -6.37 11.19 64.61
C SER A 21 -5.61 11.03 63.29
N SER A 22 -4.31 11.34 63.32
CA SER A 22 -3.38 11.11 62.24
C SER A 22 -3.33 9.60 61.92
N SER A 23 -4.11 9.17 60.95
CA SER A 23 -3.92 7.88 60.29
C SER A 23 -3.62 8.18 58.83
N ASP A 24 -2.51 7.70 58.35
CA ASP A 24 -2.23 7.60 56.93
C ASP A 24 -3.41 6.84 56.28
N ILE A 25 -4.41 7.61 55.84
CA ILE A 25 -5.45 7.06 54.99
C ILE A 25 -4.78 6.79 53.64
N ASP A 26 -4.61 5.53 53.31
CA ASP A 26 -4.24 5.10 51.96
C ASP A 26 -5.12 5.82 50.94
N ARG A 27 -4.60 6.93 50.39
CA ARG A 27 -5.30 7.76 49.40
C ARG A 27 -5.42 6.92 48.11
N VAL A 28 -6.58 6.30 47.93
CA VAL A 28 -6.87 5.57 46.72
C VAL A 28 -7.02 6.54 45.56
N LEU A 29 -5.96 6.68 44.77
CA LEU A 29 -5.98 7.47 43.53
C LEU A 29 -7.01 6.87 42.56
N LYS A 30 -7.85 7.71 41.98
CA LYS A 30 -8.84 7.35 40.96
C LYS A 30 -8.78 8.32 39.81
N ILE A 31 -8.91 7.82 38.58
CA ILE A 31 -9.00 8.62 37.38
C ILE A 31 -10.01 7.96 36.46
N ASN A 32 -10.88 8.77 35.86
CA ASN A 32 -11.90 8.36 34.89
C ASN A 32 -11.88 9.32 33.71
N CYS A 33 -12.16 8.85 32.54
CA CYS A 33 -12.20 9.64 31.31
C CYS A 33 -13.48 9.36 30.51
N SER A 34 -13.91 10.35 29.76
CA SER A 34 -15.04 10.21 28.84
C SER A 34 -14.86 11.18 27.65
N PRO A 35 -15.00 10.70 26.40
CA PRO A 35 -15.22 9.31 26.01
C PRO A 35 -13.99 8.42 26.22
N MET A 36 -14.16 7.09 26.09
CA MET A 36 -13.09 6.09 26.17
C MET A 36 -12.51 5.73 24.82
N SER A 37 -13.12 6.22 23.74
CA SER A 37 -12.60 6.12 22.38
C SER A 37 -12.96 7.38 21.57
N ILE A 38 -12.12 7.70 20.60
CA ILE A 38 -12.33 8.74 19.60
C ILE A 38 -12.30 8.08 18.22
N GLU A 39 -13.37 8.27 17.45
CA GLU A 39 -13.47 7.86 16.07
C GLU A 39 -13.32 9.10 15.18
N ALA A 40 -12.16 9.27 14.57
CA ALA A 40 -11.85 10.42 13.73
C ALA A 40 -12.00 10.05 12.24
N PRO A 41 -12.65 10.90 11.42
CA PRO A 41 -12.60 10.73 9.96
C PRO A 41 -11.21 11.01 9.42
N ALA A 42 -10.94 10.60 8.18
CA ALA A 42 -9.64 10.83 7.52
C ALA A 42 -9.20 12.30 7.53
N LYS A 43 -10.11 13.25 7.33
CA LYS A 43 -9.79 14.70 7.38
C LYS A 43 -9.32 15.21 8.75
N GLY A 44 -9.32 14.34 9.77
CA GLY A 44 -8.95 14.73 11.14
C GLY A 44 -10.01 15.56 11.84
N GLY A 45 -9.57 16.29 12.85
CA GLY A 45 -10.41 17.20 13.65
C GLY A 45 -9.93 17.33 15.09
N THR A 46 -10.65 18.16 15.86
CA THR A 46 -10.35 18.40 17.27
C THR A 46 -11.39 17.71 18.15
N TYR A 47 -10.93 16.88 19.08
CA TYR A 47 -11.73 16.08 20.00
C TYR A 47 -11.41 16.44 21.46
N LYS A 48 -12.35 16.15 22.35
CA LYS A 48 -12.21 16.47 23.77
C LYS A 48 -12.49 15.25 24.63
N ILE A 49 -11.62 15.02 25.62
CA ILE A 49 -11.77 14.01 26.67
C ILE A 49 -11.92 14.75 27.99
N THR A 50 -13.02 14.52 28.68
CA THR A 50 -13.20 14.99 30.05
C THR A 50 -12.47 14.05 31.00
N VAL A 51 -11.66 14.59 31.88
CA VAL A 51 -10.94 13.87 32.93
C VAL A 51 -11.53 14.19 34.27
N VAL A 52 -11.86 13.18 35.06
CA VAL A 52 -12.30 13.29 36.45
C VAL A 52 -11.39 12.43 37.32
N ALA A 53 -10.57 13.06 38.13
CA ALA A 53 -9.60 12.41 38.99
C ALA A 53 -9.90 12.69 40.47
N SER A 54 -9.34 11.90 41.39
CA SER A 54 -9.48 12.12 42.83
C SER A 54 -8.79 13.40 43.28
N GLU A 55 -7.77 13.86 42.53
CA GLU A 55 -7.02 15.11 42.80
C GLU A 55 -6.41 15.67 41.52
N GLY A 56 -5.80 16.84 41.58
CA GLY A 56 -5.03 17.43 40.49
C GLY A 56 -3.64 16.81 40.37
N GLY A 57 -2.93 17.18 39.31
CA GLY A 57 -1.59 16.65 39.01
C GLY A 57 -1.60 15.48 38.06
N TRP A 58 -2.70 15.22 37.38
CA TRP A 58 -2.77 14.23 36.29
C TRP A 58 -2.15 14.78 35.01
N GLU A 59 -1.63 13.86 34.19
CA GLU A 59 -0.97 14.15 32.91
C GLU A 59 -1.61 13.36 31.78
N ALA A 60 -1.49 13.89 30.55
CA ALA A 60 -1.96 13.21 29.35
C ALA A 60 -0.90 13.25 28.25
N ARG A 61 -0.70 12.14 27.57
CA ARG A 61 0.23 12.03 26.43
C ARG A 61 -0.33 11.18 25.31
N ALA A 62 0.10 11.45 24.07
CA ALA A 62 -0.14 10.57 22.96
C ALA A 62 0.72 9.30 23.08
N SER A 63 0.21 8.17 22.59
CA SER A 63 0.92 6.89 22.51
C SER A 63 0.54 6.19 21.20
N PHE A 64 1.55 5.69 20.49
CA PHE A 64 1.39 5.06 19.17
C PHE A 64 1.89 3.63 19.20
N PRO A 65 1.28 2.69 18.46
CA PRO A 65 1.77 1.32 18.34
C PRO A 65 3.22 1.29 17.82
N GLY A 66 4.07 0.49 18.46
CA GLY A 66 5.47 0.33 18.04
C GLY A 66 6.42 1.46 18.49
N GLU A 67 5.99 2.37 19.36
CA GLU A 67 6.90 3.37 19.95
C GLU A 67 8.09 2.72 20.66
N SER A 68 9.29 3.04 20.14
CA SER A 68 10.55 2.85 20.85
C SER A 68 11.05 4.25 21.28
N PRO A 69 11.70 4.39 22.46
CA PRO A 69 12.21 5.69 22.93
C PRO A 69 13.21 6.37 21.97
N THR A 70 13.66 5.67 20.94
CA THR A 70 14.68 6.14 19.98
C THR A 70 14.16 6.24 18.54
N ALA A 71 12.90 5.89 18.26
CA ALA A 71 12.33 5.98 16.92
C ALA A 71 11.64 7.34 16.71
N ASN A 72 11.90 8.00 15.57
CA ASN A 72 11.05 9.08 15.07
C ASN A 72 9.72 8.48 14.64
N VAL A 73 8.78 8.37 15.57
CA VAL A 73 7.42 7.91 15.26
C VAL A 73 6.63 9.09 14.69
N TYR A 74 5.98 8.88 13.55
CA TYR A 74 5.08 9.86 12.96
C TYR A 74 3.87 10.07 13.90
N SER A 75 3.83 11.21 14.58
CA SER A 75 2.72 11.58 15.44
C SER A 75 1.62 12.25 14.62
N TRP A 76 0.55 11.51 14.31
CA TRP A 76 -0.59 11.96 13.53
C TRP A 76 -1.69 12.66 14.37
N PHE A 77 -1.52 12.73 15.68
CA PHE A 77 -2.31 13.60 16.56
C PHE A 77 -1.48 14.18 17.69
N LYS A 78 -1.93 15.31 18.19
CA LYS A 78 -1.33 16.03 19.33
C LYS A 78 -2.31 16.10 20.48
N VAL A 79 -1.76 16.14 21.69
CA VAL A 79 -2.53 16.18 22.93
C VAL A 79 -2.15 17.42 23.72
N SER A 80 -3.15 18.14 24.21
CA SER A 80 -2.98 19.24 25.16
C SER A 80 -3.97 19.10 26.31
N ALA A 81 -3.49 19.35 27.54
CA ALA A 81 -4.29 19.23 28.76
C ALA A 81 -4.58 20.62 29.34
N SER A 82 -5.80 20.81 29.83
CA SER A 82 -6.20 22.00 30.58
C SER A 82 -6.93 21.61 31.87
N GLY A 83 -6.69 22.36 32.95
CA GLY A 83 -7.26 22.03 34.25
C GLY A 83 -6.65 20.84 34.96
N ASN A 84 -5.49 20.37 34.51
CA ASN A 84 -4.79 19.21 35.07
C ASN A 84 -4.26 19.43 36.51
N ASN A 85 -4.24 20.64 36.98
CA ASN A 85 -3.97 21.00 38.40
C ASN A 85 -5.20 20.88 39.30
N LYS A 86 -6.34 20.48 38.77
CA LYS A 86 -7.62 20.26 39.46
C LYS A 86 -8.07 18.81 39.29
N SER A 87 -9.01 18.39 40.14
CA SER A 87 -9.62 17.06 40.04
C SER A 87 -10.45 16.86 38.76
N THR A 88 -10.84 17.93 38.09
CA THR A 88 -11.56 17.85 36.79
C THR A 88 -10.87 18.75 35.78
N GLY A 89 -10.65 18.24 34.62
CA GLY A 89 -10.06 18.98 33.50
C GLY A 89 -10.41 18.35 32.14
N MET A 90 -9.75 18.84 31.10
CA MET A 90 -10.03 18.47 29.74
C MET A 90 -8.73 18.19 28.99
N VAL A 91 -8.74 17.14 28.19
CA VAL A 91 -7.71 16.85 27.21
C VAL A 91 -8.28 17.16 25.82
N THR A 92 -7.57 17.99 25.07
CA THR A 92 -7.84 18.24 23.66
C THR A 92 -6.93 17.36 22.83
N VAL A 93 -7.52 16.67 21.85
CA VAL A 93 -6.82 15.79 20.90
C VAL A 93 -7.02 16.39 19.51
N ASP A 94 -5.95 16.93 18.95
CA ASP A 94 -5.94 17.50 17.61
C ASP A 94 -5.38 16.45 16.65
N VAL A 95 -6.28 15.87 15.85
CA VAL A 95 -5.99 14.80 14.88
C VAL A 95 -5.73 15.45 13.52
N GLU A 96 -4.55 15.23 12.97
CA GLU A 96 -4.17 15.71 11.63
C GLU A 96 -4.92 14.97 10.53
N GLU A 97 -4.91 15.46 9.29
CA GLU A 97 -5.49 14.76 8.15
C GLU A 97 -4.71 13.48 7.87
N ASN A 98 -5.39 12.33 7.85
CA ASN A 98 -4.84 11.09 7.34
C ASN A 98 -4.96 11.08 5.81
N LYS A 99 -3.85 11.26 5.14
CA LYS A 99 -3.78 11.27 3.67
C LYS A 99 -3.68 9.86 3.08
N SER A 100 -3.40 8.85 3.93
CA SER A 100 -3.34 7.45 3.54
C SER A 100 -4.73 6.82 3.52
N SER A 101 -4.93 5.81 2.67
CA SER A 101 -6.12 4.95 2.69
C SER A 101 -6.14 3.97 3.87
N VAL A 102 -5.02 3.80 4.58
CA VAL A 102 -4.90 2.93 5.75
C VAL A 102 -5.38 3.67 6.99
N ALA A 103 -6.25 3.02 7.78
CA ALA A 103 -6.66 3.53 9.08
C ALA A 103 -5.47 3.58 10.06
N LEU A 104 -5.50 4.53 10.99
CA LEU A 104 -4.47 4.73 11.99
C LEU A 104 -5.04 4.48 13.39
N ASP A 105 -4.27 3.77 14.21
CA ASP A 105 -4.59 3.47 15.60
C ASP A 105 -3.57 4.10 16.54
N GLY A 106 -4.07 4.64 17.66
CA GLY A 106 -3.27 5.22 18.70
C GLY A 106 -4.07 5.32 20.00
N SER A 107 -3.50 5.93 21.02
CA SER A 107 -4.21 6.17 22.27
C SER A 107 -3.71 7.43 22.97
N VAL A 108 -4.57 7.98 23.83
CA VAL A 108 -4.20 8.99 24.82
C VAL A 108 -4.05 8.30 26.18
N GLU A 109 -2.83 8.23 26.69
CA GLU A 109 -2.57 7.75 28.03
C GLU A 109 -2.74 8.92 29.02
N ILE A 110 -3.62 8.76 30.00
CA ILE A 110 -3.86 9.74 31.07
C ILE A 110 -3.47 9.09 32.39
N SER A 111 -2.60 9.74 33.17
CA SER A 111 -2.00 9.18 34.37
C SER A 111 -2.15 10.11 35.60
N LEU A 112 -2.33 9.51 36.77
CA LEU A 112 -2.30 10.15 38.06
C LEU A 112 -1.54 9.26 39.05
N GLY A 113 -0.30 9.57 39.36
CA GLY A 113 0.58 8.68 40.10
C GLY A 113 0.79 7.37 39.38
N ASP A 114 0.48 6.26 40.05
CA ASP A 114 0.57 4.91 39.48
C ASP A 114 -0.67 4.49 38.65
N LYS A 115 -1.73 5.30 38.68
CA LYS A 115 -2.98 5.01 37.93
C LYS A 115 -2.92 5.52 36.52
N LYS A 116 -3.36 4.71 35.58
CA LYS A 116 -3.39 5.01 34.14
C LYS A 116 -4.74 4.62 33.54
N VAL A 117 -5.19 5.46 32.60
CA VAL A 117 -6.33 5.19 31.74
C VAL A 117 -5.90 5.44 30.31
N SER A 118 -6.23 4.54 29.41
CA SER A 118 -5.97 4.69 27.99
C SER A 118 -7.29 4.94 27.26
N VAL A 119 -7.33 6.02 26.48
CA VAL A 119 -8.45 6.37 25.59
C VAL A 119 -8.01 6.05 24.17
N ALA A 120 -8.67 5.15 23.50
CA ALA A 120 -8.35 4.75 22.13
C ALA A 120 -8.62 5.91 21.15
N VAL A 121 -7.76 6.07 20.15
CA VAL A 121 -7.94 7.01 19.04
C VAL A 121 -7.80 6.24 17.76
N HIS A 122 -8.91 6.12 17.01
CA HIS A 122 -8.99 5.48 15.71
C HIS A 122 -9.23 6.56 14.66
N GLN A 123 -8.42 6.59 13.62
CA GLN A 123 -8.65 7.48 12.49
C GLN A 123 -8.88 6.67 11.23
N ALA A 124 -10.01 6.93 10.56
CA ALA A 124 -10.29 6.32 9.27
C ALA A 124 -9.21 6.67 8.23
N GLY A 125 -8.93 5.74 7.33
CA GLY A 125 -8.20 6.04 6.11
C GLY A 125 -9.02 6.98 5.21
N LYS A 126 -8.34 7.73 4.36
CA LYS A 126 -9.00 8.57 3.35
C LYS A 126 -9.84 7.69 2.43
N THR A 127 -11.13 7.97 2.34
CA THR A 127 -11.97 7.33 1.33
C THR A 127 -11.50 7.79 -0.05
N VAL A 128 -10.92 6.89 -0.81
CA VAL A 128 -10.50 7.18 -2.18
C VAL A 128 -11.76 7.25 -3.02
N THR A 129 -12.14 8.45 -3.46
CA THR A 129 -13.19 8.60 -4.47
C THR A 129 -12.57 8.16 -5.80
N PRO A 130 -13.13 7.15 -6.51
CA PRO A 130 -12.59 6.75 -7.80
C PRO A 130 -12.58 7.97 -8.74
N ILE A 131 -11.44 8.24 -9.38
CA ILE A 131 -11.38 9.20 -10.49
C ILE A 131 -12.21 8.60 -11.64
N GLU A 132 -12.97 9.44 -12.34
CA GLU A 132 -13.83 9.05 -13.48
C GLU A 132 -13.10 8.04 -14.39
N GLY A 133 -13.60 6.80 -14.46
CA GLY A 133 -13.09 5.75 -15.33
C GLY A 133 -12.91 4.37 -14.71
N GLY A 134 -12.97 4.22 -13.40
CA GLY A 134 -12.86 2.90 -12.76
C GLY A 134 -13.66 2.84 -11.46
N GLU A 135 -14.93 2.44 -11.52
CA GLU A 135 -15.65 2.10 -10.30
C GLU A 135 -14.86 1.04 -9.53
N MET A 136 -14.59 1.32 -8.25
CA MET A 136 -13.97 0.35 -7.36
C MET A 136 -14.99 -0.76 -7.06
N MET A 137 -14.98 -1.81 -7.87
CA MET A 137 -15.78 -3.00 -7.62
C MET A 137 -14.94 -4.02 -6.85
N ILE A 138 -15.27 -4.19 -5.57
CA ILE A 138 -14.69 -5.29 -4.77
C ILE A 138 -15.37 -6.58 -5.23
N PRO A 139 -14.60 -7.58 -5.73
CA PRO A 139 -15.18 -8.84 -6.17
C PRO A 139 -15.92 -9.55 -5.02
N GLU A 140 -17.02 -10.20 -5.34
CA GLU A 140 -17.81 -10.93 -4.35
C GLU A 140 -16.98 -11.96 -3.58
N GLY A 141 -17.05 -11.96 -2.25
CA GLY A 141 -16.29 -12.84 -1.35
C GLY A 141 -14.84 -12.41 -1.12
N TYR A 142 -14.45 -11.23 -1.61
CA TYR A 142 -13.11 -10.65 -1.40
C TYR A 142 -13.21 -9.38 -0.55
N GLU A 143 -12.07 -8.98 0.01
CA GLU A 143 -11.84 -7.66 0.60
C GLU A 143 -10.58 -7.06 -0.01
N MET A 144 -10.53 -5.74 -0.12
CA MET A 144 -9.33 -5.04 -0.55
C MET A 144 -8.36 -4.97 0.63
N VAL A 145 -7.21 -5.62 0.49
CA VAL A 145 -6.18 -5.69 1.55
C VAL A 145 -5.07 -4.67 1.35
N TRP A 146 -4.92 -4.16 0.13
CA TRP A 146 -3.95 -3.12 -0.20
C TRP A 146 -4.32 -2.43 -1.51
N ASN A 147 -4.00 -1.14 -1.60
CA ASN A 147 -4.08 -0.39 -2.85
C ASN A 147 -3.14 0.81 -2.84
N ASP A 148 -2.85 1.32 -4.03
CA ASP A 148 -2.33 2.66 -4.26
C ASP A 148 -3.08 3.26 -5.46
N GLU A 149 -3.76 4.37 -5.21
CA GLU A 149 -4.53 5.11 -6.21
C GLU A 149 -3.74 6.31 -6.74
N PHE A 150 -2.50 6.47 -6.32
CA PHE A 150 -1.56 7.53 -6.72
C PHE A 150 -2.12 8.96 -6.64
N ASN A 151 -3.03 9.19 -5.70
CA ASN A 151 -3.73 10.47 -5.53
C ASN A 151 -2.97 11.49 -4.69
N GLU A 152 -1.81 11.12 -4.13
CA GLU A 152 -1.13 11.91 -3.11
C GLU A 152 0.34 12.10 -3.39
N GLY A 153 0.82 13.32 -3.08
CA GLY A 153 2.24 13.66 -3.25
C GLY A 153 2.64 13.89 -4.70
N SER A 154 3.93 13.97 -4.94
CA SER A 154 4.57 14.06 -6.26
C SER A 154 5.62 12.96 -6.48
N GLU A 155 5.83 12.11 -5.46
CA GLU A 155 6.77 10.99 -5.45
C GLU A 155 6.08 9.76 -4.87
N LEU A 156 6.57 8.58 -5.25
CA LEU A 156 6.08 7.31 -4.70
C LEU A 156 6.20 7.29 -3.17
N ASN A 157 5.14 6.82 -2.53
CA ASN A 157 5.15 6.60 -1.09
C ASN A 157 6.18 5.53 -0.71
N SER A 158 7.26 5.95 -0.06
CA SER A 158 8.36 5.06 0.33
C SER A 158 7.98 4.02 1.39
N ALA A 159 6.82 4.14 2.03
CA ALA A 159 6.26 3.08 2.89
C ALA A 159 5.73 1.90 2.06
N HIS A 160 5.27 2.16 0.85
CA HIS A 160 4.67 1.15 -0.04
C HIS A 160 5.65 0.67 -1.12
N TRP A 161 6.44 1.58 -1.69
CA TRP A 161 7.23 1.33 -2.89
C TRP A 161 8.74 1.48 -2.67
N ARG A 162 9.50 0.72 -3.43
CA ARG A 162 10.95 0.84 -3.54
C ARG A 162 11.34 0.93 -5.01
N HIS A 163 12.39 1.68 -5.31
CA HIS A 163 13.02 1.68 -6.63
C HIS A 163 14.08 0.58 -6.73
N GLU A 164 14.03 -0.19 -7.80
CA GLU A 164 15.17 -1.01 -8.22
C GLU A 164 16.24 -0.11 -8.84
N VAL A 165 17.50 -0.34 -8.47
CA VAL A 165 18.63 0.41 -9.01
C VAL A 165 19.59 -0.57 -9.68
N GLN A 166 19.63 -0.52 -11.01
CA GLN A 166 20.41 -1.46 -11.82
C GLN A 166 20.98 -0.76 -13.06
N LYS A 167 22.13 -1.25 -13.50
CA LYS A 167 22.79 -0.74 -14.72
C LYS A 167 22.19 -1.37 -15.97
N ALA A 168 22.31 -0.69 -17.09
CA ALA A 168 22.04 -1.24 -18.42
C ALA A 168 22.75 -2.60 -18.60
N GLY A 169 22.03 -3.55 -19.22
CA GLY A 169 22.51 -4.91 -19.45
C GLY A 169 22.38 -5.84 -18.22
N TRP A 170 21.77 -5.39 -17.13
CA TRP A 170 21.61 -6.22 -15.93
C TRP A 170 20.83 -7.52 -16.20
N VAL A 171 19.68 -7.41 -16.87
CA VAL A 171 18.90 -8.57 -17.34
C VAL A 171 18.49 -8.36 -18.80
N ASN A 172 18.24 -9.43 -19.54
CA ASN A 172 17.67 -9.43 -20.89
C ASN A 172 18.40 -8.49 -21.89
N ASN A 173 19.64 -8.07 -21.60
CA ASN A 173 20.37 -7.06 -22.39
C ASN A 173 19.61 -5.73 -22.55
N GLU A 174 18.77 -5.37 -21.58
CA GLU A 174 18.01 -4.11 -21.59
C GLU A 174 18.96 -2.91 -21.57
N LEU A 175 18.56 -1.83 -22.25
CA LEU A 175 19.47 -0.71 -22.53
C LEU A 175 19.38 0.44 -21.51
N GLN A 176 18.33 0.48 -20.68
CA GLN A 176 18.15 1.50 -19.67
C GLN A 176 18.92 1.20 -18.37
N ASN A 177 19.25 2.26 -17.67
CA ASN A 177 19.63 2.21 -16.26
C ASN A 177 18.36 2.44 -15.43
N TYR A 178 18.04 1.55 -14.53
CA TYR A 178 17.04 1.79 -13.49
C TYR A 178 17.68 2.60 -12.37
N VAL A 179 17.03 3.67 -11.94
CA VAL A 179 17.55 4.60 -10.94
C VAL A 179 16.52 4.94 -9.87
N ASN A 180 16.99 5.45 -8.74
CA ASN A 180 16.12 5.83 -7.63
C ASN A 180 15.50 7.21 -7.89
N GLY A 181 14.25 7.23 -8.35
CA GLY A 181 13.39 8.40 -8.51
C GLY A 181 13.76 9.37 -9.62
N SER A 182 15.07 9.67 -9.84
CA SER A 182 15.49 10.64 -10.84
C SER A 182 16.91 10.42 -11.35
N ALA A 183 17.19 10.93 -12.55
CA ALA A 183 18.54 11.03 -13.15
C ALA A 183 18.58 12.25 -14.08
N ASP A 184 19.75 12.88 -14.23
CA ASP A 184 19.97 14.01 -15.14
C ASP A 184 18.93 15.14 -14.97
N GLY A 185 18.55 15.43 -13.72
CA GLY A 185 17.55 16.45 -13.38
C GLY A 185 16.11 16.14 -13.78
N LYS A 186 15.82 14.92 -14.25
CA LYS A 186 14.49 14.46 -14.66
C LYS A 186 14.03 13.28 -13.78
N ARG A 187 12.72 13.16 -13.55
CA ARG A 187 12.13 12.06 -12.83
C ARG A 187 12.02 10.81 -13.71
N VAL A 188 12.29 9.63 -13.14
CA VAL A 188 11.94 8.33 -13.75
C VAL A 188 10.63 7.80 -13.19
N THR A 189 10.18 8.33 -12.04
CA THR A 189 8.84 8.10 -11.49
C THR A 189 8.29 9.41 -10.95
N GLU A 190 7.02 9.67 -11.20
CA GLU A 190 6.32 10.88 -10.76
C GLU A 190 4.87 10.55 -10.43
N ILE A 191 4.34 11.17 -9.36
CA ILE A 191 2.91 11.19 -9.07
C ILE A 191 2.39 12.55 -9.53
N ALA A 192 1.46 12.53 -10.47
CA ALA A 192 0.77 13.73 -10.96
C ALA A 192 -0.63 13.35 -11.46
N ASP A 193 -1.57 14.27 -11.39
CA ASP A 193 -2.95 14.10 -11.90
C ASP A 193 -3.63 12.80 -11.44
N GLY A 194 -3.33 12.35 -10.20
CA GLY A 194 -3.88 11.11 -9.66
C GLY A 194 -3.32 9.84 -10.31
N ARG A 195 -2.08 9.85 -10.78
CA ARG A 195 -1.45 8.72 -11.48
C ARG A 195 0.03 8.61 -11.15
N LEU A 196 0.54 7.40 -11.25
CA LEU A 196 1.97 7.15 -11.35
C LEU A 196 2.39 7.20 -12.82
N TYR A 197 3.38 8.02 -13.11
CA TYR A 197 4.12 8.03 -14.37
C TYR A 197 5.45 7.33 -14.18
N ILE A 198 5.76 6.35 -15.05
CA ILE A 198 7.07 5.73 -15.15
C ILE A 198 7.67 6.18 -16.49
N HIS A 199 8.69 7.04 -16.42
CA HIS A 199 9.33 7.64 -17.57
C HIS A 199 10.54 6.84 -18.02
N CYS A 200 10.76 6.80 -19.34
CA CYS A 200 12.02 6.38 -19.94
C CYS A 200 12.52 7.50 -20.87
N PHE A 201 13.76 7.91 -20.68
CA PHE A 201 14.36 9.01 -21.43
C PHE A 201 15.87 8.88 -21.62
N LYS A 202 16.40 9.56 -22.63
CA LYS A 202 17.84 9.70 -22.84
C LYS A 202 18.37 10.92 -22.09
N GLY A 203 19.37 10.72 -21.25
CA GLY A 203 20.06 11.77 -20.51
C GLY A 203 21.09 12.56 -21.38
N SER A 204 21.58 13.65 -20.84
CA SER A 204 22.60 14.48 -21.47
C SER A 204 23.95 13.74 -21.64
N ASP A 205 24.21 12.73 -20.84
CA ASP A 205 25.35 11.81 -20.92
C ASP A 205 25.19 10.71 -21.99
N GLY A 206 24.08 10.72 -22.71
CA GLY A 206 23.75 9.74 -23.76
C GLY A 206 23.21 8.41 -23.24
N LYS A 207 23.11 8.21 -21.93
CA LYS A 207 22.53 6.98 -21.36
C LYS A 207 21.03 7.06 -21.31
N ILE A 208 20.39 5.90 -21.29
CA ILE A 208 18.94 5.78 -21.13
C ILE A 208 18.64 5.49 -19.65
N TYR A 209 17.67 6.18 -19.10
CA TYR A 209 17.20 6.06 -17.73
C TYR A 209 15.73 5.73 -17.69
N SER A 210 15.34 4.85 -16.75
CA SER A 210 13.95 4.49 -16.54
C SER A 210 13.66 4.10 -15.10
N GLY A 211 12.37 3.86 -14.79
CA GLY A 211 11.88 3.42 -13.51
C GLY A 211 11.52 1.93 -13.50
N ARG A 212 11.90 1.25 -12.42
CA ARG A 212 11.38 -0.03 -11.98
C ARG A 212 11.10 0.06 -10.50
N VAL A 213 9.86 -0.20 -10.12
CA VAL A 213 9.41 -0.09 -8.73
C VAL A 213 8.71 -1.35 -8.29
N TYR A 214 8.79 -1.65 -7.00
CA TYR A 214 8.17 -2.84 -6.42
C TYR A 214 7.55 -2.52 -5.06
N ALA A 215 6.49 -3.26 -4.72
CA ALA A 215 5.74 -3.10 -3.49
C ALA A 215 5.74 -4.39 -2.67
N HIS A 216 5.93 -4.26 -1.33
CA HIS A 216 5.85 -5.36 -0.36
C HIS A 216 6.76 -6.55 -0.62
N GLU A 217 8.01 -6.32 -1.06
CA GLU A 217 8.99 -7.36 -1.38
C GLU A 217 9.22 -8.35 -0.23
N SER A 218 9.22 -7.89 1.03
CA SER A 218 9.52 -8.70 2.20
C SER A 218 8.36 -9.61 2.64
N GLU A 219 7.12 -9.19 2.41
CA GLU A 219 5.91 -9.86 2.89
C GLU A 219 5.09 -10.43 1.75
N GLY A 220 4.83 -9.62 0.72
CA GLY A 220 4.03 -9.94 -0.43
C GLY A 220 2.63 -10.41 -0.10
N TRP A 221 2.00 -11.02 -1.09
CA TRP A 221 0.68 -11.62 -0.93
C TRP A 221 0.69 -13.01 -1.53
N LYS A 222 -0.01 -13.93 -0.89
CA LYS A 222 -0.23 -15.27 -1.44
C LYS A 222 -1.68 -15.42 -1.79
N TYR A 223 -1.95 -15.68 -3.07
CA TYR A 223 -3.29 -15.77 -3.65
C TYR A 223 -4.07 -14.44 -3.57
N GLY A 224 -5.09 -14.33 -4.37
CA GLY A 224 -5.95 -13.17 -4.43
C GLY A 224 -6.17 -12.67 -5.85
N ILE A 225 -6.71 -11.47 -5.93
CA ILE A 225 -6.87 -10.72 -7.17
C ILE A 225 -5.93 -9.52 -7.13
N PHE A 226 -5.12 -9.37 -8.18
CA PHE A 226 -4.20 -8.24 -8.36
C PHE A 226 -4.64 -7.50 -9.60
N GLU A 227 -4.86 -6.22 -9.47
CA GLU A 227 -5.40 -5.41 -10.55
C GLU A 227 -4.65 -4.09 -10.67
N ALA A 228 -4.32 -3.71 -11.89
CA ALA A 228 -3.82 -2.39 -12.20
C ALA A 228 -4.54 -1.83 -13.43
N ARG A 229 -4.81 -0.53 -13.43
CA ARG A 229 -5.32 0.19 -14.59
C ARG A 229 -4.19 0.99 -15.19
N ILE A 230 -3.79 0.61 -16.41
CA ILE A 230 -2.55 1.07 -17.02
C ILE A 230 -2.83 1.52 -18.46
N LYS A 231 -2.18 2.63 -18.85
CA LYS A 231 -1.96 3.00 -20.25
C LYS A 231 -0.51 2.72 -20.61
N LEU A 232 -0.30 1.89 -21.61
CA LEU A 232 1.02 1.47 -22.04
C LEU A 232 1.73 2.54 -22.90
N PRO A 233 3.07 2.58 -22.88
CA PRO A 233 3.84 3.57 -23.64
C PRO A 233 3.88 3.24 -25.13
N LYS A 234 3.96 4.26 -25.98
CA LYS A 234 4.20 4.09 -27.41
C LYS A 234 5.68 4.18 -27.73
N GLY A 235 6.13 3.39 -28.69
CA GLY A 235 7.44 3.55 -29.31
C GLY A 235 8.23 2.26 -29.47
N LYS A 236 8.89 2.13 -30.59
CA LYS A 236 9.72 0.96 -30.90
C LYS A 236 10.94 0.93 -29.97
N GLY A 237 10.94 0.00 -29.08
CA GLY A 237 11.95 -0.17 -28.03
C GLY A 237 11.36 -0.22 -26.61
N THR A 238 10.10 0.18 -26.41
CA THR A 238 9.41 0.05 -25.10
C THR A 238 9.18 -1.42 -24.76
N TRP A 239 9.27 -1.69 -23.46
CA TRP A 239 8.90 -2.97 -22.85
C TRP A 239 8.37 -2.72 -21.44
N PRO A 240 7.14 -2.26 -21.31
CA PRO A 240 6.45 -2.10 -20.03
C PRO A 240 6.02 -3.44 -19.47
N ALA A 241 5.96 -3.53 -18.12
CA ALA A 241 5.42 -4.71 -17.44
C ALA A 241 4.76 -4.37 -16.10
N PHE A 242 3.67 -5.12 -15.82
CA PHE A 242 3.06 -5.30 -14.50
C PHE A 242 3.10 -6.79 -14.18
N TRP A 243 3.86 -7.17 -13.17
CA TRP A 243 4.24 -8.55 -12.93
C TRP A 243 4.62 -8.83 -11.48
N MET A 244 4.94 -10.07 -11.14
CA MET A 244 5.20 -10.48 -9.78
C MET A 244 6.34 -11.48 -9.68
N LYS A 245 7.10 -11.38 -8.59
CA LYS A 245 8.15 -12.32 -8.17
C LYS A 245 7.94 -12.79 -6.74
N PRO A 246 8.46 -13.97 -6.36
CA PRO A 246 8.38 -14.44 -4.98
C PRO A 246 9.16 -13.53 -4.03
N CYS A 247 8.58 -13.34 -2.83
CA CYS A 247 9.19 -12.61 -1.75
C CYS A 247 10.48 -13.25 -1.26
N ASN A 248 11.29 -12.45 -0.54
CA ASN A 248 12.55 -12.87 0.08
C ASN A 248 13.57 -13.42 -0.91
N ASN A 249 13.39 -13.07 -2.16
CA ASN A 249 14.35 -13.25 -3.24
C ASN A 249 15.16 -14.55 -3.10
N ASP A 250 14.47 -15.69 -3.01
CA ASP A 250 15.09 -17.02 -2.78
C ASP A 250 15.94 -17.48 -3.99
N PHE A 251 16.64 -16.52 -4.61
CA PHE A 251 17.49 -16.73 -5.76
C PHE A 251 18.72 -17.56 -5.44
N GLY A 252 19.09 -17.68 -4.16
CA GLY A 252 20.21 -18.50 -3.75
C GLY A 252 19.91 -20.00 -3.84
N ALA A 253 18.75 -20.42 -3.30
CA ALA A 253 18.34 -21.82 -3.28
C ALA A 253 17.48 -22.19 -4.49
N ASN A 254 16.67 -21.26 -5.01
CA ASN A 254 15.79 -21.46 -6.16
C ASN A 254 15.92 -20.31 -7.15
N PRO A 255 17.02 -20.25 -7.91
CA PRO A 255 17.21 -19.19 -8.92
C PRO A 255 16.12 -19.23 -9.98
N TRP A 256 15.90 -18.08 -10.61
CA TRP A 256 15.02 -18.01 -11.77
C TRP A 256 15.42 -19.04 -12.84
N PRO A 257 14.50 -19.76 -13.49
CA PRO A 257 13.05 -19.64 -13.43
C PRO A 257 12.36 -20.52 -12.36
N LYS A 258 13.13 -21.28 -11.58
CA LYS A 258 12.63 -22.22 -10.57
C LYS A 258 11.83 -21.54 -9.46
N CYS A 259 12.17 -20.30 -9.13
CA CYS A 259 11.46 -19.52 -8.11
C CYS A 259 10.01 -19.18 -8.51
N GLY A 260 9.68 -19.20 -9.79
CA GLY A 260 8.40 -18.77 -10.34
C GLY A 260 8.39 -17.29 -10.70
N GLU A 261 7.60 -16.92 -11.70
CA GLU A 261 7.31 -15.53 -12.13
C GLU A 261 5.91 -15.49 -12.74
N ILE A 262 5.16 -14.43 -12.46
CA ILE A 262 3.81 -14.20 -12.98
C ILE A 262 3.79 -12.85 -13.66
N ASP A 263 3.71 -12.83 -14.99
CA ASP A 263 3.60 -11.61 -15.79
C ASP A 263 2.12 -11.39 -16.10
N ILE A 264 1.54 -10.39 -15.42
CA ILE A 264 0.11 -10.07 -15.55
C ILE A 264 -0.15 -9.38 -16.87
N VAL A 265 0.69 -8.43 -17.23
CA VAL A 265 0.75 -7.84 -18.56
C VAL A 265 2.16 -7.41 -18.92
N GLU A 266 2.51 -7.70 -20.15
CA GLU A 266 3.66 -7.16 -20.84
C GLU A 266 3.27 -6.73 -22.26
N GLU A 267 4.02 -5.80 -22.83
CA GLU A 267 3.95 -5.40 -24.23
C GLU A 267 5.35 -5.07 -24.75
N VAL A 268 5.57 -5.19 -26.03
CA VAL A 268 6.76 -4.65 -26.68
C VAL A 268 6.38 -3.71 -27.82
N GLY A 269 6.97 -2.54 -27.86
CA GLY A 269 6.63 -1.49 -28.83
C GLY A 269 6.96 -1.83 -30.28
N VAL A 270 7.56 -3.00 -30.55
CA VAL A 270 7.70 -3.56 -31.91
C VAL A 270 6.44 -4.28 -32.38
N ASN A 271 5.54 -4.61 -31.48
CA ASN A 271 4.23 -5.23 -31.73
C ASN A 271 3.14 -4.45 -30.97
N PRO A 272 2.84 -3.21 -31.37
CA PRO A 272 2.03 -2.27 -30.61
C PRO A 272 0.61 -2.79 -30.38
N ASN A 273 0.09 -2.55 -29.17
CA ASN A 273 -1.23 -2.99 -28.69
C ASN A 273 -1.41 -4.52 -28.58
N TYR A 274 -0.37 -5.32 -28.76
CA TYR A 274 -0.43 -6.75 -28.45
C TYR A 274 0.06 -6.98 -27.02
N THR A 275 -0.88 -7.19 -26.11
CA THR A 275 -0.59 -7.45 -24.71
C THR A 275 -0.50 -8.94 -24.45
N SER A 276 0.50 -9.34 -23.69
CA SER A 276 0.73 -10.73 -23.30
C SER A 276 0.68 -10.91 -21.79
N SER A 277 0.36 -12.13 -21.37
CA SER A 277 0.57 -12.63 -20.02
C SER A 277 1.39 -13.89 -20.08
N SER A 278 2.30 -14.07 -19.11
CA SER A 278 3.21 -15.21 -19.10
C SER A 278 3.39 -15.78 -17.69
N LEU A 279 3.75 -17.06 -17.60
CA LEU A 279 4.20 -17.71 -16.39
C LEU A 279 5.52 -18.40 -16.66
N HIS A 280 6.50 -18.17 -15.76
CA HIS A 280 7.79 -18.81 -15.83
C HIS A 280 8.01 -19.71 -14.62
N THR A 281 8.39 -20.95 -14.89
CA THR A 281 8.72 -21.97 -13.89
C THR A 281 9.95 -22.77 -14.35
N GLU A 282 10.46 -23.67 -13.52
CA GLU A 282 11.56 -24.55 -13.91
C GLU A 282 11.29 -25.32 -15.20
N LYS A 283 10.05 -25.81 -15.38
CA LYS A 283 9.63 -26.58 -16.56
C LYS A 283 9.09 -25.75 -17.72
N PHE A 284 8.59 -24.58 -17.41
CA PHE A 284 7.93 -23.70 -18.37
C PHE A 284 8.57 -22.32 -18.34
N ASN A 285 9.45 -22.02 -19.31
CA ASN A 285 10.12 -20.72 -19.36
C ASN A 285 10.60 -20.39 -20.77
N HIS A 286 10.88 -19.12 -21.03
CA HIS A 286 11.26 -18.66 -22.38
C HIS A 286 12.62 -19.17 -22.84
N VAL A 287 13.54 -19.44 -21.91
CA VAL A 287 14.88 -19.98 -22.26
C VAL A 287 14.75 -21.35 -22.90
N MET A 288 13.76 -22.14 -22.46
CA MET A 288 13.44 -23.46 -23.04
C MET A 288 12.39 -23.38 -24.15
N GLY A 289 11.81 -22.21 -24.41
CA GLY A 289 10.69 -22.06 -25.35
C GLY A 289 9.39 -22.76 -24.90
N THR A 290 9.23 -22.98 -23.60
CA THR A 290 8.12 -23.75 -23.02
C THR A 290 7.23 -22.90 -22.08
N GLN A 291 7.47 -21.57 -21.98
CA GLN A 291 6.67 -20.69 -21.13
C GLN A 291 5.17 -20.82 -21.42
N ILE A 292 4.38 -20.73 -20.34
CA ILE A 292 2.93 -20.61 -20.46
C ILE A 292 2.65 -19.15 -20.80
N THR A 293 2.29 -18.87 -22.04
CA THR A 293 2.04 -17.51 -22.51
C THR A 293 0.81 -17.41 -23.40
N LYS A 294 0.14 -16.28 -23.34
CA LYS A 294 -0.92 -15.87 -24.27
C LYS A 294 -0.75 -14.40 -24.61
N GLU A 295 -0.93 -14.10 -25.88
CA GLU A 295 -0.90 -12.74 -26.42
C GLU A 295 -2.21 -12.45 -27.15
N ARG A 296 -2.67 -11.22 -27.09
CA ARG A 296 -3.87 -10.77 -27.80
C ARG A 296 -3.78 -9.28 -28.15
N LEU A 297 -4.37 -8.90 -29.29
CA LEU A 297 -4.60 -7.51 -29.61
C LEU A 297 -5.55 -6.88 -28.57
N THR A 298 -5.07 -5.90 -27.84
CA THR A 298 -5.82 -5.03 -26.93
C THR A 298 -5.90 -3.66 -27.58
N ALA A 299 -6.96 -3.45 -28.37
CA ALA A 299 -7.09 -2.24 -29.17
C ALA A 299 -7.02 -0.97 -28.30
N GLY A 300 -6.06 -0.10 -28.59
CA GLY A 300 -5.87 1.14 -27.86
C GLY A 300 -5.09 1.01 -26.55
N ALA A 301 -4.37 -0.09 -26.29
CA ALA A 301 -3.55 -0.27 -25.09
C ALA A 301 -2.54 0.85 -24.88
N GLU A 302 -2.00 1.40 -25.98
CA GLU A 302 -1.12 2.56 -25.95
C GLU A 302 -1.84 3.92 -26.00
N ASP A 303 -3.15 3.96 -26.27
CA ASP A 303 -3.95 5.19 -26.45
C ASP A 303 -4.78 5.53 -25.21
N GLY A 304 -5.19 4.52 -24.45
CA GLY A 304 -6.08 4.64 -23.31
C GLY A 304 -5.74 3.69 -22.16
N PHE A 305 -6.48 3.84 -21.08
CA PHE A 305 -6.33 2.97 -19.92
C PHE A 305 -7.12 1.68 -20.09
N HIS A 306 -6.48 0.56 -19.79
CA HIS A 306 -7.06 -0.77 -19.69
C HIS A 306 -6.84 -1.36 -18.32
N VAL A 307 -7.74 -2.24 -17.89
CA VAL A 307 -7.65 -2.94 -16.60
C VAL A 307 -7.00 -4.31 -16.84
N TYR A 308 -5.84 -4.49 -16.24
CA TYR A 308 -5.08 -5.74 -16.25
C TYR A 308 -5.23 -6.41 -14.90
N ARG A 309 -5.73 -7.65 -14.89
CA ARG A 309 -6.06 -8.38 -13.66
C ARG A 309 -5.46 -9.77 -13.66
N LEU A 310 -4.95 -10.17 -12.52
CA LEU A 310 -4.61 -11.54 -12.14
C LEU A 310 -5.63 -12.05 -11.14
N GLU A 311 -6.13 -13.26 -11.34
CA GLU A 311 -6.80 -14.07 -10.33
C GLU A 311 -5.93 -15.29 -10.05
N TRP A 312 -5.43 -15.38 -8.83
CA TRP A 312 -4.51 -16.40 -8.40
C TRP A 312 -5.04 -17.13 -7.17
N THR A 313 -5.21 -18.44 -7.32
CA THR A 313 -5.73 -19.35 -6.31
C THR A 313 -4.78 -20.54 -6.12
N PRO A 314 -4.99 -21.43 -5.14
CA PRO A 314 -4.24 -22.68 -5.06
C PRO A 314 -4.36 -23.55 -6.29
N ASP A 315 -5.49 -23.45 -7.02
CA ASP A 315 -5.89 -24.37 -8.07
C ASP A 315 -5.60 -23.84 -9.48
N TYR A 316 -5.55 -22.52 -9.66
CA TYR A 316 -5.32 -21.91 -10.97
C TYR A 316 -4.75 -20.48 -10.88
N ILE A 317 -4.15 -20.07 -11.98
CA ILE A 317 -3.79 -18.69 -12.29
C ILE A 317 -4.53 -18.30 -13.56
N LYS A 318 -5.24 -17.17 -13.54
CA LYS A 318 -5.90 -16.58 -14.69
C LYS A 318 -5.56 -15.10 -14.78
N THR A 319 -5.36 -14.61 -16.01
CA THR A 319 -5.22 -13.19 -16.28
C THR A 319 -6.34 -12.68 -17.18
N TYR A 320 -6.64 -11.41 -17.04
CA TYR A 320 -7.72 -10.75 -17.76
C TYR A 320 -7.28 -9.36 -18.23
N VAL A 321 -7.82 -8.95 -19.38
CA VAL A 321 -7.78 -7.57 -19.87
C VAL A 321 -9.20 -7.10 -20.05
N ASP A 322 -9.59 -6.01 -19.36
CA ASP A 322 -10.96 -5.46 -19.35
C ASP A 322 -12.03 -6.53 -19.09
N GLY A 323 -11.77 -7.37 -18.09
CA GLY A 323 -12.66 -8.46 -17.68
C GLY A 323 -12.71 -9.67 -18.63
N LYS A 324 -11.98 -9.65 -19.75
CA LYS A 324 -11.90 -10.79 -20.70
C LYS A 324 -10.67 -11.62 -20.37
N GLU A 325 -10.85 -12.92 -20.13
CA GLU A 325 -9.76 -13.86 -19.86
C GLU A 325 -8.74 -13.84 -21.02
N LEU A 326 -7.46 -13.69 -20.66
CA LEU A 326 -6.34 -13.75 -21.60
C LEU A 326 -5.58 -15.06 -21.45
N LEU A 327 -5.16 -15.42 -20.24
CA LEU A 327 -4.44 -16.65 -19.94
C LEU A 327 -5.15 -17.43 -18.83
N SER A 328 -5.12 -18.76 -18.91
CA SER A 328 -5.54 -19.66 -17.84
C SER A 328 -4.56 -20.81 -17.72
N PHE A 329 -4.08 -21.07 -16.50
CA PHE A 329 -3.20 -22.17 -16.18
C PHE A 329 -3.64 -22.82 -14.87
N ASN A 330 -3.89 -24.14 -14.92
CA ASN A 330 -4.36 -24.91 -13.77
C ASN A 330 -3.22 -25.66 -13.09
N ASN A 331 -3.26 -25.71 -11.77
CA ASN A 331 -2.44 -26.62 -10.97
C ASN A 331 -2.89 -28.06 -11.24
N ASP A 332 -1.95 -28.92 -11.62
CA ASP A 332 -2.25 -30.33 -11.89
C ASP A 332 -2.37 -31.20 -10.62
N GLY A 333 -2.24 -30.59 -9.45
CA GLY A 333 -2.37 -31.25 -8.15
C GLY A 333 -1.25 -32.21 -7.76
N LYS A 334 -0.20 -32.31 -8.58
CA LYS A 334 0.91 -33.26 -8.34
C LYS A 334 1.95 -32.77 -7.34
N ASN A 335 1.78 -31.57 -6.79
CA ASN A 335 2.75 -30.93 -5.88
C ASN A 335 4.17 -30.81 -6.46
N ASP A 336 4.27 -30.68 -7.78
CA ASP A 336 5.52 -30.51 -8.47
C ASP A 336 5.91 -29.04 -8.53
N VAL A 337 6.85 -28.64 -7.69
CA VAL A 337 7.35 -27.26 -7.61
C VAL A 337 7.96 -26.78 -8.94
N GLY A 338 8.49 -27.69 -9.74
CA GLY A 338 9.04 -27.36 -11.07
C GLY A 338 7.96 -26.89 -12.06
N SER A 339 6.71 -27.31 -11.90
CA SER A 339 5.57 -26.87 -12.70
C SER A 339 4.73 -25.81 -12.00
N TRP A 340 4.61 -25.87 -10.66
CA TRP A 340 3.74 -25.01 -9.87
C TRP A 340 4.45 -24.44 -8.63
N PRO A 341 5.35 -23.45 -8.77
CA PRO A 341 6.02 -22.79 -7.64
C PRO A 341 5.15 -21.72 -6.96
N PHE A 342 3.89 -21.56 -7.35
CA PHE A 342 2.99 -20.48 -6.98
C PHE A 342 2.21 -20.75 -5.68
N ASN A 343 2.88 -21.31 -4.66
CA ASN A 343 2.29 -21.63 -3.35
C ASN A 343 2.90 -20.83 -2.20
N LYS A 344 3.61 -19.75 -2.50
CA LYS A 344 4.28 -18.84 -1.57
C LYS A 344 3.93 -17.38 -1.89
N PRO A 345 4.21 -16.42 -1.00
CA PRO A 345 3.95 -15.00 -1.28
C PRO A 345 4.80 -14.45 -2.43
N PHE A 346 4.17 -13.59 -3.24
CA PHE A 346 4.78 -12.83 -4.33
C PHE A 346 4.55 -11.34 -4.10
N TYR A 347 5.44 -10.51 -4.61
CA TYR A 347 5.33 -9.07 -4.59
C TYR A 347 5.14 -8.48 -5.99
N VAL A 348 4.53 -7.30 -6.04
CA VAL A 348 4.19 -6.60 -7.28
C VAL A 348 5.36 -5.78 -7.78
N ILE A 349 5.55 -5.77 -9.10
CA ILE A 349 6.57 -4.98 -9.81
C ILE A 349 5.89 -4.24 -10.98
N LEU A 350 6.28 -2.97 -11.16
CA LEU A 350 5.97 -2.15 -12.32
C LEU A 350 7.28 -1.63 -12.91
N ASN A 351 7.46 -1.73 -14.20
CA ASN A 351 8.63 -1.16 -14.86
C ASN A 351 8.37 -0.77 -16.32
N LEU A 352 9.25 0.09 -16.83
CA LEU A 352 9.36 0.38 -18.25
C LEU A 352 10.80 0.11 -18.69
N ALA A 353 11.03 -1.06 -19.29
CA ALA A 353 12.31 -1.37 -19.94
C ALA A 353 12.40 -0.74 -21.32
N TRP A 354 13.63 -0.61 -21.81
CA TRP A 354 13.93 -0.10 -23.15
C TRP A 354 14.89 -1.03 -23.87
N GLY A 355 14.51 -1.49 -25.06
CA GLY A 355 15.31 -2.43 -25.84
C GLY A 355 15.37 -3.82 -25.25
N GLY A 356 16.55 -4.40 -25.18
CA GLY A 356 16.76 -5.75 -24.69
C GLY A 356 16.39 -6.85 -25.70
N MET A 357 16.37 -8.09 -25.21
CA MET A 357 16.17 -9.26 -26.07
C MET A 357 14.78 -9.28 -26.72
N TRP A 358 13.76 -8.76 -26.06
CA TRP A 358 12.39 -8.74 -26.58
C TRP A 358 11.96 -7.34 -27.03
N GLY A 359 12.03 -6.32 -26.18
CA GLY A 359 11.69 -4.94 -26.58
C GLY A 359 12.55 -4.40 -27.74
N GLY A 360 13.78 -4.88 -27.84
CA GLY A 360 14.73 -4.53 -28.89
C GLY A 360 14.91 -5.55 -30.03
N MET A 361 14.06 -6.59 -30.12
CA MET A 361 14.24 -7.70 -31.07
C MET A 361 14.33 -7.28 -32.54
N ASN A 362 13.73 -6.15 -32.90
CA ASN A 362 13.79 -5.55 -34.25
C ASN A 362 14.48 -4.17 -34.24
N GLY A 363 15.38 -3.96 -33.27
CA GLY A 363 16.02 -2.68 -32.99
C GLY A 363 15.13 -1.73 -32.21
N VAL A 364 15.67 -0.59 -31.82
CA VAL A 364 14.98 0.47 -31.08
C VAL A 364 14.94 1.75 -31.92
N ASP A 365 13.96 2.61 -31.67
CA ASP A 365 13.90 3.95 -32.26
C ASP A 365 14.04 5.00 -31.15
N GLU A 366 15.27 5.46 -30.89
CA GLU A 366 15.53 6.43 -29.85
C GLU A 366 14.85 7.80 -30.10
N SER A 367 14.33 8.07 -31.31
CA SER A 367 13.56 9.28 -31.57
C SER A 367 12.18 9.27 -30.90
N ALA A 368 11.72 8.09 -30.46
CA ALA A 368 10.50 7.97 -29.66
C ALA A 368 10.67 8.49 -28.21
N LEU A 369 11.91 8.54 -27.71
CA LEU A 369 12.17 9.01 -26.34
C LEU A 369 11.99 10.54 -26.23
N PRO A 370 11.42 11.07 -25.11
CA PRO A 370 10.98 10.32 -23.92
C PRO A 370 9.63 9.63 -24.12
N VAL A 371 9.46 8.49 -23.45
CA VAL A 371 8.20 7.74 -23.37
C VAL A 371 7.81 7.52 -21.93
N GLN A 372 6.54 7.21 -21.69
CA GLN A 372 6.04 6.97 -20.32
C GLN A 372 4.94 5.92 -20.30
N MET A 373 4.92 5.15 -19.23
CA MET A 373 3.81 4.28 -18.80
C MET A 373 3.00 5.03 -17.74
N GLU A 374 1.68 5.04 -17.86
CA GLU A 374 0.78 5.70 -16.89
C GLU A 374 0.00 4.64 -16.12
N VAL A 375 0.01 4.72 -14.78
CA VAL A 375 -0.71 3.79 -13.89
C VAL A 375 -1.70 4.59 -13.05
N ASP A 376 -2.98 4.31 -13.20
CA ASP A 376 -4.07 4.98 -12.49
C ASP A 376 -4.19 4.44 -11.06
N TYR A 377 -4.14 3.11 -10.92
CA TYR A 377 -4.13 2.45 -9.63
C TYR A 377 -3.48 1.06 -9.69
N VAL A 378 -3.10 0.57 -8.50
CA VAL A 378 -2.81 -0.84 -8.23
C VAL A 378 -3.62 -1.28 -7.02
N ARG A 379 -4.34 -2.40 -7.12
CA ARG A 379 -5.23 -2.92 -6.08
C ARG A 379 -5.01 -4.40 -5.84
N VAL A 380 -5.04 -4.81 -4.57
CA VAL A 380 -4.92 -6.21 -4.16
C VAL A 380 -6.12 -6.60 -3.31
N PHE A 381 -6.78 -7.69 -3.70
CA PHE A 381 -7.93 -8.24 -3.00
C PHE A 381 -7.62 -9.68 -2.58
N GLN A 382 -8.00 -10.04 -1.35
CA GLN A 382 -7.89 -11.41 -0.85
C GLN A 382 -9.26 -11.91 -0.40
N LYS A 383 -9.44 -13.22 -0.36
CA LYS A 383 -10.69 -13.83 0.14
C LYS A 383 -10.86 -13.51 1.63
N LYS A 384 -12.10 -13.18 2.01
CA LYS A 384 -12.52 -12.99 3.40
C LYS A 384 -12.38 -14.27 4.21
#